data_e58472eb1b8c113007e2f0ac0c6cef7f
#
_entry.id   e58472eb1b8c113007e2f0ac0c6cef7f
#
_cell.length_a   1.000
_cell.length_b   1.000
_cell.length_c   1.000
_cell.angle_alpha   90.00
_cell.angle_beta   90.00
_cell.angle_gamma   90.00
#
_symmetry.space_group_name_H-M   'P 1'
#
loop_
_entity.id
_entity.type
_entity.pdbx_description
1 polymer ?
#
loop_
_entity_poly.entity_id
_entity_poly.type
_entity_poly.pdbx_seq_one_letter_code
_entity_poly.pdbx_strand_id
1 'polypeptide(L)'
;MAPSAPIFKVQRCEPELITPPKPTPHEFKPLSDIDDQEGLRIQIPFIQIYRHDPSMEGKDPVQVIRNAIAKALVFYYPFAGRLREGPNRKLIMECNGEGVLFIEADANVSLDQSGDALQPPFPFLDELLFDVPGSSGILHCPVILIQFLSAIAEMARGRQSPSIFPVWERHVLDARNPPHVTCIHREYDHIENGQGIPFPLDDIVHRSVFVSPSALSTLRSRYIPPHLPRCTDVEILTACLWKCRTIALQPDAGQEMRIILVNNARKFNPPLLPEGYYGNGFVLSTAVATAGEISKNPIGYGLELIRKAKMEFDIEYIKSVADLLVIKGRPHFAAEGTYLVSDLRHV
;
A
#
# COMPACT_ATOMS: atom_id res chain seq x y z
N MET A 1 42.57 -8.79 4.52
CA MET A 1 41.59 -8.88 3.40
C MET A 1 40.24 -9.14 4.05
N ALA A 2 39.30 -8.22 3.97
CA ALA A 2 37.92 -8.49 4.41
C ALA A 2 37.34 -9.58 3.51
N PRO A 3 36.65 -10.58 4.04
CA PRO A 3 35.99 -11.58 3.23
C PRO A 3 35.06 -10.87 2.23
N SER A 4 35.17 -11.18 0.94
CA SER A 4 34.23 -10.67 -0.05
C SER A 4 32.85 -11.15 0.35
N ALA A 5 31.89 -10.20 0.43
CA ALA A 5 30.51 -10.56 0.68
C ALA A 5 30.06 -11.65 -0.32
N PRO A 6 29.35 -12.69 0.13
CA PRO A 6 28.87 -13.73 -0.78
C PRO A 6 28.02 -13.10 -1.87
N ILE A 7 28.29 -13.45 -3.11
CA ILE A 7 27.45 -13.02 -4.25
C ILE A 7 26.10 -13.69 -4.09
N PHE A 8 25.05 -12.89 -3.86
CA PHE A 8 23.69 -13.37 -3.81
C PHE A 8 23.25 -13.83 -5.22
N LYS A 9 22.76 -15.04 -5.32
CA LYS A 9 22.20 -15.60 -6.54
C LYS A 9 20.89 -16.30 -6.26
N VAL A 10 19.94 -16.12 -7.16
CA VAL A 10 18.63 -16.77 -7.12
C VAL A 10 18.51 -17.69 -8.35
N GLN A 11 18.20 -18.94 -8.10
CA GLN A 11 17.87 -19.89 -9.15
C GLN A 11 16.35 -20.09 -9.15
N ARG A 12 15.68 -19.65 -10.21
CA ARG A 12 14.22 -19.72 -10.36
C ARG A 12 13.83 -20.96 -11.15
N CYS A 13 12.74 -21.60 -10.74
CA CYS A 13 12.03 -22.58 -11.52
C CYS A 13 11.15 -21.90 -12.58
N GLU A 14 10.63 -22.68 -13.51
CA GLU A 14 9.67 -22.16 -14.50
C GLU A 14 8.40 -21.68 -13.80
N PRO A 15 7.85 -20.51 -14.23
CA PRO A 15 6.61 -19.98 -13.69
C PRO A 15 5.43 -20.94 -13.93
N GLU A 16 4.58 -21.11 -12.93
CA GLU A 16 3.34 -21.87 -13.05
C GLU A 16 2.12 -21.05 -12.59
N LEU A 17 0.93 -21.41 -13.06
CA LEU A 17 -0.33 -20.84 -12.60
C LEU A 17 -0.96 -21.74 -11.54
N ILE A 18 -1.15 -21.19 -10.32
CA ILE A 18 -1.91 -21.86 -9.27
C ILE A 18 -3.37 -21.48 -9.43
N THR A 19 -4.20 -22.47 -9.72
CA THR A 19 -5.64 -22.31 -9.89
C THR A 19 -6.43 -22.79 -8.67
N PRO A 20 -7.69 -22.33 -8.48
CA PRO A 20 -8.58 -22.90 -7.49
C PRO A 20 -8.77 -24.41 -7.73
N PRO A 21 -8.69 -25.29 -6.69
CA PRO A 21 -8.86 -26.74 -6.84
C PRO A 21 -10.32 -27.17 -7.05
N LYS A 22 -11.26 -26.22 -7.06
CA LYS A 22 -12.69 -26.44 -7.30
C LYS A 22 -13.19 -25.37 -8.27
N PRO A 23 -14.23 -25.66 -9.06
CA PRO A 23 -14.86 -24.65 -9.91
C PRO A 23 -15.30 -23.43 -9.10
N THR A 24 -15.03 -22.25 -9.62
CA THR A 24 -15.44 -20.97 -9.05
C THR A 24 -16.36 -20.23 -10.03
N PRO A 25 -17.17 -19.28 -9.55
CA PRO A 25 -18.05 -18.51 -10.43
C PRO A 25 -17.26 -17.79 -11.53
N HIS A 26 -17.76 -17.84 -12.77
CA HIS A 26 -17.26 -17.01 -13.86
C HIS A 26 -18.19 -15.80 -14.01
N GLU A 27 -17.71 -14.65 -13.57
CA GLU A 27 -18.49 -13.41 -13.57
C GLU A 27 -17.60 -12.18 -13.71
N PHE A 28 -18.18 -11.04 -14.04
CA PHE A 28 -17.52 -9.75 -14.11
C PHE A 28 -17.93 -8.90 -12.91
N LYS A 29 -16.97 -8.51 -12.10
CA LYS A 29 -17.17 -7.73 -10.87
C LYS A 29 -16.54 -6.35 -11.01
N PRO A 30 -17.34 -5.27 -11.05
CA PRO A 30 -16.77 -3.92 -11.08
C PRO A 30 -16.00 -3.64 -9.77
N LEU A 31 -14.91 -2.91 -9.89
CA LEU A 31 -14.23 -2.33 -8.75
C LEU A 31 -14.99 -1.08 -8.29
N SER A 32 -14.85 -0.70 -7.01
CA SER A 32 -15.40 0.57 -6.51
C SER A 32 -14.75 1.78 -7.19
N ASP A 33 -15.36 2.96 -7.07
CA ASP A 33 -14.74 4.20 -7.56
C ASP A 33 -13.48 4.55 -6.76
N ILE A 34 -13.42 4.16 -5.49
CA ILE A 34 -12.20 4.29 -4.67
C ILE A 34 -11.10 3.32 -5.10
N ASP A 35 -11.42 2.08 -5.52
CA ASP A 35 -10.42 1.15 -6.06
C ASP A 35 -9.86 1.61 -7.41
N ASP A 36 -10.68 2.31 -8.21
CA ASP A 36 -10.42 2.63 -9.62
C ASP A 36 -9.65 3.96 -9.82
N GLN A 37 -8.89 4.38 -8.83
CA GLN A 37 -8.05 5.57 -8.90
C GLN A 37 -6.88 5.37 -9.86
N GLU A 38 -6.56 6.37 -10.69
CA GLU A 38 -5.41 6.30 -11.60
C GLU A 38 -4.09 6.10 -10.85
N GLY A 39 -3.92 6.76 -9.70
CA GLY A 39 -2.74 6.61 -8.84
C GLY A 39 -2.57 5.23 -8.18
N LEU A 40 -3.60 4.37 -8.23
CA LEU A 40 -3.55 2.98 -7.73
C LEU A 40 -3.31 1.95 -8.85
N ARG A 41 -3.20 2.39 -10.11
CA ARG A 41 -2.91 1.51 -11.25
C ARG A 41 -1.41 1.21 -11.37
N ILE A 42 -0.83 0.74 -10.27
CA ILE A 42 0.59 0.42 -10.15
C ILE A 42 0.77 -0.96 -9.52
N GLN A 43 1.90 -1.57 -9.78
CA GLN A 43 2.36 -2.77 -9.07
C GLN A 43 3.35 -2.35 -7.99
N ILE A 44 3.14 -2.80 -6.77
CA ILE A 44 4.02 -2.53 -5.64
C ILE A 44 4.67 -3.85 -5.20
N PRO A 45 6.00 -3.99 -5.28
CA PRO A 45 6.67 -5.17 -4.79
C PRO A 45 6.55 -5.24 -3.25
N PHE A 46 6.23 -6.42 -2.76
CA PHE A 46 6.10 -6.68 -1.33
C PHE A 46 6.93 -7.92 -0.96
N ILE A 47 7.85 -7.78 -0.01
CA ILE A 47 8.73 -8.86 0.44
C ILE A 47 8.35 -9.21 1.87
N GLN A 48 7.98 -10.47 2.11
CA GLN A 48 7.80 -11.03 3.45
C GLN A 48 8.90 -12.05 3.74
N ILE A 49 9.50 -11.93 4.90
CA ILE A 49 10.59 -12.78 5.33
C ILE A 49 10.11 -13.59 6.53
N TYR A 50 10.15 -14.90 6.40
CA TYR A 50 9.75 -15.84 7.45
C TYR A 50 10.95 -16.61 7.96
N ARG A 51 11.02 -16.78 9.27
CA ARG A 51 11.98 -17.71 9.90
C ARG A 51 11.42 -19.12 9.86
N HIS A 52 12.31 -20.08 9.98
CA HIS A 52 11.93 -21.49 10.15
C HIS A 52 11.00 -21.64 11.34
N ASP A 53 9.88 -22.36 11.14
CA ASP A 53 8.91 -22.72 12.18
C ASP A 53 9.10 -24.20 12.53
N PRO A 54 9.55 -24.55 13.74
CA PRO A 54 9.76 -25.93 14.15
C PRO A 54 8.52 -26.82 14.02
N SER A 55 7.29 -26.25 14.12
CA SER A 55 6.04 -26.99 13.95
C SER A 55 5.81 -27.46 12.51
N MET A 56 6.58 -26.91 11.56
CA MET A 56 6.54 -27.25 10.15
C MET A 56 7.71 -28.11 9.69
N GLU A 57 8.51 -28.65 10.64
CA GLU A 57 9.64 -29.51 10.33
C GLU A 57 9.23 -30.72 9.49
N GLY A 58 10.04 -31.04 8.48
CA GLY A 58 9.78 -32.15 7.53
C GLY A 58 8.73 -31.84 6.46
N LYS A 59 8.14 -30.63 6.43
CA LYS A 59 7.25 -30.19 5.36
C LYS A 59 7.99 -29.30 4.40
N ASP A 60 7.77 -29.53 3.12
CA ASP A 60 8.27 -28.67 2.06
C ASP A 60 7.49 -27.34 2.06
N PRO A 61 8.13 -26.19 2.34
CA PRO A 61 7.47 -24.90 2.41
C PRO A 61 6.83 -24.51 1.08
N VAL A 62 7.43 -24.86 -0.06
CA VAL A 62 6.91 -24.57 -1.39
C VAL A 62 5.56 -25.26 -1.59
N GLN A 63 5.48 -26.56 -1.29
CA GLN A 63 4.23 -27.32 -1.43
C GLN A 63 3.16 -26.82 -0.45
N VAL A 64 3.54 -26.45 0.78
CA VAL A 64 2.61 -25.91 1.77
C VAL A 64 2.02 -24.59 1.28
N ILE A 65 2.85 -23.66 0.78
CA ILE A 65 2.41 -22.35 0.30
C ILE A 65 1.57 -22.53 -0.97
N ARG A 66 2.01 -23.32 -1.94
CA ARG A 66 1.26 -23.62 -3.17
C ARG A 66 -0.15 -24.14 -2.88
N ASN A 67 -0.25 -25.15 -2.01
CA ASN A 67 -1.53 -25.72 -1.62
C ASN A 67 -2.41 -24.74 -0.85
N ALA A 68 -1.81 -23.87 -0.03
CA ALA A 68 -2.52 -22.85 0.71
C ALA A 68 -3.09 -21.77 -0.22
N ILE A 69 -2.32 -21.30 -1.21
CA ILE A 69 -2.78 -20.38 -2.24
C ILE A 69 -3.96 -20.98 -3.00
N ALA A 70 -3.83 -22.20 -3.52
CA ALA A 70 -4.89 -22.87 -4.25
C ALA A 70 -6.20 -22.94 -3.44
N LYS A 71 -6.14 -23.33 -2.16
CA LYS A 71 -7.29 -23.37 -1.26
C LYS A 71 -7.89 -21.99 -1.01
N ALA A 72 -7.05 -20.98 -0.75
CA ALA A 72 -7.52 -19.62 -0.49
C ALA A 72 -8.24 -19.01 -1.71
N LEU A 73 -7.79 -19.33 -2.93
CA LEU A 73 -8.40 -18.88 -4.18
C LEU A 73 -9.83 -19.38 -4.36
N VAL A 74 -10.26 -20.45 -3.69
CA VAL A 74 -11.69 -20.88 -3.71
C VAL A 74 -12.58 -19.82 -3.09
N PHE A 75 -12.13 -19.16 -2.02
CA PHE A 75 -12.87 -18.12 -1.29
C PHE A 75 -12.64 -16.74 -1.90
N TYR A 76 -11.43 -16.47 -2.29
CA TYR A 76 -10.99 -15.23 -2.94
C TYR A 76 -10.91 -15.40 -4.47
N TYR A 77 -11.88 -16.09 -5.06
CA TYR A 77 -11.86 -16.44 -6.50
C TYR A 77 -11.69 -15.25 -7.46
N PRO A 78 -12.07 -14.00 -7.14
CA PRO A 78 -11.75 -12.88 -8.02
C PRO A 78 -10.24 -12.69 -8.22
N PHE A 79 -9.40 -13.09 -7.25
CA PHE A 79 -7.95 -13.00 -7.40
C PHE A 79 -7.36 -14.07 -8.34
N ALA A 80 -8.10 -15.12 -8.63
CA ALA A 80 -7.76 -16.04 -9.71
C ALA A 80 -8.16 -15.50 -11.09
N GLY A 81 -8.73 -14.31 -11.16
CA GLY A 81 -9.16 -13.64 -12.37
C GLY A 81 -8.14 -12.67 -12.96
N ARG A 82 -8.63 -11.78 -13.82
CA ARG A 82 -7.83 -10.77 -14.50
C ARG A 82 -8.52 -9.41 -14.48
N LEU A 83 -7.77 -8.35 -14.25
CA LEU A 83 -8.27 -6.99 -14.40
C LEU A 83 -8.47 -6.66 -15.86
N ARG A 84 -9.62 -6.05 -16.15
CA ARG A 84 -10.00 -5.55 -17.48
C ARG A 84 -10.45 -4.10 -17.38
N GLU A 85 -10.33 -3.37 -18.46
CA GLU A 85 -11.00 -2.07 -18.62
C GLU A 85 -12.35 -2.24 -19.32
N GLY A 86 -13.40 -1.79 -18.66
CA GLY A 86 -14.74 -1.66 -19.22
C GLY A 86 -14.97 -0.27 -19.84
N PRO A 87 -16.25 0.11 -20.06
CA PRO A 87 -16.60 1.45 -20.53
C PRO A 87 -16.00 2.55 -19.65
N ASN A 88 -15.55 3.63 -20.27
CA ASN A 88 -14.90 4.76 -19.61
C ASN A 88 -13.65 4.34 -18.79
N ARG A 89 -12.95 3.30 -19.21
CA ARG A 89 -11.79 2.74 -18.53
C ARG A 89 -12.07 2.25 -17.09
N LYS A 90 -13.34 2.00 -16.71
CA LYS A 90 -13.69 1.45 -15.40
C LYS A 90 -13.04 0.09 -15.22
N LEU A 91 -12.32 -0.12 -14.12
CA LEU A 91 -11.72 -1.41 -13.83
C LEU A 91 -12.78 -2.43 -13.42
N ILE A 92 -12.69 -3.60 -14.02
CA ILE A 92 -13.57 -4.74 -13.82
C ILE A 92 -12.69 -5.98 -13.59
N MET A 93 -13.02 -6.77 -12.59
CA MET A 93 -12.43 -8.08 -12.37
C MET A 93 -13.19 -9.12 -13.17
N GLU A 94 -12.56 -9.73 -14.17
CA GLU A 94 -13.07 -10.94 -14.83
C GLU A 94 -12.65 -12.15 -14.01
N CYS A 95 -13.61 -12.77 -13.34
CA CYS A 95 -13.39 -13.95 -12.50
C CYS A 95 -13.38 -15.21 -13.37
N ASN A 96 -12.32 -15.44 -14.13
CA ASN A 96 -12.20 -16.55 -15.10
C ASN A 96 -11.47 -17.79 -14.55
N GLY A 97 -10.93 -17.70 -13.32
CA GLY A 97 -10.25 -18.82 -12.68
C GLY A 97 -8.87 -19.17 -13.24
N GLU A 98 -8.26 -18.31 -14.06
CA GLU A 98 -6.92 -18.55 -14.61
C GLU A 98 -5.83 -18.75 -13.56
N GLY A 99 -6.03 -18.24 -12.34
CA GLY A 99 -5.09 -18.42 -11.23
C GLY A 99 -4.08 -17.30 -11.07
N VAL A 100 -3.20 -17.47 -10.10
CA VAL A 100 -2.08 -16.56 -9.79
C VAL A 100 -0.76 -17.17 -10.22
N LEU A 101 0.15 -16.33 -10.70
CA LEU A 101 1.49 -16.77 -11.04
C LEU A 101 2.27 -17.11 -9.78
N PHE A 102 2.95 -18.25 -9.80
CA PHE A 102 3.81 -18.72 -8.74
C PHE A 102 5.17 -19.11 -9.33
N ILE A 103 6.25 -18.68 -8.68
CA ILE A 103 7.61 -19.00 -9.08
C ILE A 103 8.36 -19.48 -7.85
N GLU A 104 8.78 -20.72 -7.84
CA GLU A 104 9.68 -21.26 -6.85
C GLU A 104 11.11 -20.80 -7.16
N ALA A 105 11.87 -20.46 -6.14
CA ALA A 105 13.25 -20.08 -6.31
C ALA A 105 14.10 -20.44 -5.09
N ASP A 106 15.33 -20.86 -5.36
CA ASP A 106 16.35 -21.10 -4.35
C ASP A 106 17.37 -19.96 -4.30
N ALA A 107 17.73 -19.52 -3.09
CA ALA A 107 18.81 -18.57 -2.89
C ALA A 107 20.02 -19.25 -2.24
N ASN A 108 21.21 -18.83 -2.61
CA ASN A 108 22.47 -19.38 -2.07
C ASN A 108 22.90 -18.73 -0.74
N VAL A 109 22.06 -17.90 -0.16
CA VAL A 109 22.31 -17.17 1.09
C VAL A 109 21.19 -17.45 2.07
N SER A 110 21.54 -17.82 3.30
CA SER A 110 20.57 -17.97 4.39
C SER A 110 20.23 -16.65 5.05
N LEU A 111 19.07 -16.60 5.71
CA LEU A 111 18.60 -15.43 6.45
C LEU A 111 19.63 -14.98 7.52
N ASP A 112 20.25 -15.91 8.21
CA ASP A 112 21.26 -15.62 9.25
C ASP A 112 22.53 -14.99 8.66
N GLN A 113 22.88 -15.30 7.42
CA GLN A 113 24.02 -14.71 6.71
C GLN A 113 23.71 -13.29 6.20
N SER A 114 22.44 -12.93 6.06
CA SER A 114 22.01 -11.61 5.58
C SER A 114 22.13 -10.52 6.65
N GLY A 115 22.16 -10.88 7.94
CA GLY A 115 22.35 -9.95 9.06
C GLY A 115 21.43 -8.74 8.99
N ASP A 116 22.00 -7.54 9.18
CA ASP A 116 21.27 -6.26 9.09
C ASP A 116 20.90 -5.84 7.65
N ALA A 117 21.34 -6.60 6.63
CA ALA A 117 21.05 -6.31 5.22
C ALA A 117 19.59 -6.57 4.81
N LEU A 118 18.73 -6.98 5.76
CA LEU A 118 17.29 -7.16 5.55
C LEU A 118 16.50 -5.84 5.60
N GLN A 119 17.18 -4.71 5.67
CA GLN A 119 16.55 -3.37 5.61
C GLN A 119 16.81 -2.72 4.25
N PRO A 120 15.86 -1.94 3.71
CA PRO A 120 16.11 -1.16 2.51
C PRO A 120 17.32 -0.19 2.67
N PRO A 121 18.14 -0.01 1.64
CA PRO A 121 18.06 -0.64 0.32
C PRO A 121 18.48 -2.11 0.40
N PHE A 122 17.60 -3.00 -0.07
CA PHE A 122 17.96 -4.41 -0.19
C PHE A 122 19.06 -4.57 -1.26
N PRO A 123 20.23 -5.06 -0.91
CA PRO A 123 21.34 -5.16 -1.87
C PRO A 123 21.07 -6.16 -3.00
N PHE A 124 19.98 -6.94 -2.88
CA PHE A 124 19.64 -8.03 -3.80
C PHE A 124 18.21 -7.89 -4.33
N LEU A 125 17.66 -6.67 -4.34
CA LEU A 125 16.26 -6.46 -4.74
C LEU A 125 16.00 -6.96 -6.17
N ASP A 126 16.88 -6.65 -7.10
CA ASP A 126 16.77 -7.05 -8.51
C ASP A 126 16.77 -8.58 -8.68
N GLU A 127 17.50 -9.29 -7.81
CA GLU A 127 17.52 -10.76 -7.81
C GLU A 127 16.25 -11.38 -7.19
N LEU A 128 15.54 -10.64 -6.31
CA LEU A 128 14.32 -11.10 -5.67
C LEU A 128 13.06 -10.77 -6.47
N LEU A 129 13.11 -9.74 -7.31
CA LEU A 129 11.99 -9.36 -8.17
C LEU A 129 12.04 -10.13 -9.49
N PHE A 130 10.88 -10.35 -10.06
CA PHE A 130 10.73 -10.99 -11.37
C PHE A 130 9.67 -10.26 -12.18
N ASP A 131 10.09 -9.70 -13.29
CA ASP A 131 9.18 -9.09 -14.26
C ASP A 131 8.63 -10.18 -15.17
N VAL A 132 7.31 -10.37 -15.10
CA VAL A 132 6.64 -11.33 -15.98
C VAL A 132 6.58 -10.74 -17.40
N PRO A 133 7.14 -11.40 -18.42
CA PRO A 133 7.06 -10.92 -19.80
C PRO A 133 5.60 -10.67 -20.22
N GLY A 134 5.32 -9.48 -20.73
CA GLY A 134 3.96 -9.07 -21.13
C GLY A 134 3.07 -8.49 -20.03
N SER A 135 3.56 -8.35 -18.80
CA SER A 135 2.82 -7.75 -17.67
C SER A 135 3.07 -6.25 -17.51
N SER A 136 3.18 -5.49 -18.59
CA SER A 136 3.29 -4.04 -18.53
C SER A 136 2.01 -3.43 -17.96
N GLY A 137 2.08 -2.84 -16.77
CA GLY A 137 0.92 -2.26 -16.05
C GLY A 137 0.13 -3.30 -15.26
N ILE A 138 -1.11 -2.96 -14.90
CA ILE A 138 -1.98 -3.77 -14.03
C ILE A 138 -3.00 -4.62 -14.79
N LEU A 139 -3.26 -4.32 -16.07
CA LEU A 139 -4.23 -5.07 -16.86
C LEU A 139 -3.70 -6.46 -17.19
N HIS A 140 -4.60 -7.43 -17.20
CA HIS A 140 -4.29 -8.83 -17.44
C HIS A 140 -3.39 -9.49 -16.38
N CYS A 141 -3.10 -8.79 -15.27
CA CYS A 141 -2.32 -9.32 -14.16
C CYS A 141 -3.22 -9.87 -13.05
N PRO A 142 -2.80 -10.90 -12.32
CA PRO A 142 -3.44 -11.31 -11.08
C PRO A 142 -3.24 -10.24 -10.00
N VAL A 143 -4.19 -10.12 -9.07
CA VAL A 143 -4.16 -9.17 -7.96
C VAL A 143 -3.93 -9.90 -6.65
N ILE A 144 -3.05 -9.37 -5.79
CA ILE A 144 -2.82 -9.89 -4.44
C ILE A 144 -3.07 -8.78 -3.43
N LEU A 145 -3.83 -9.07 -2.38
CA LEU A 145 -4.10 -8.17 -1.26
C LEU A 145 -3.72 -8.83 0.07
N ILE A 146 -3.49 -8.01 1.09
CA ILE A 146 -2.99 -8.43 2.40
C ILE A 146 -3.94 -9.39 3.11
N GLN A 147 -5.28 -9.19 3.05
CA GLN A 147 -6.23 -10.14 3.61
C GLN A 147 -6.13 -11.53 2.96
N PHE A 148 -5.79 -11.58 1.68
CA PHE A 148 -5.53 -12.84 1.00
C PHE A 148 -4.30 -13.55 1.55
N LEU A 149 -3.23 -12.81 1.90
CA LEU A 149 -2.05 -13.37 2.56
C LEU A 149 -2.37 -13.97 3.93
N SER A 150 -3.24 -13.33 4.70
CA SER A 150 -3.72 -13.88 5.98
C SER A 150 -4.47 -15.21 5.79
N ALA A 151 -5.34 -15.28 4.81
CA ALA A 151 -6.05 -16.52 4.46
C ALA A 151 -5.08 -17.62 4.00
N ILE A 152 -4.07 -17.30 3.20
CA ILE A 152 -3.00 -18.25 2.80
C ILE A 152 -2.30 -18.78 4.05
N ALA A 153 -1.92 -17.92 5.00
CA ALA A 153 -1.26 -18.32 6.22
C ALA A 153 -2.13 -19.25 7.08
N GLU A 154 -3.45 -19.04 7.13
CA GLU A 154 -4.39 -19.93 7.82
C GLU A 154 -4.48 -21.30 7.12
N MET A 155 -4.57 -21.31 5.77
CA MET A 155 -4.58 -22.55 5.00
C MET A 155 -3.27 -23.35 5.14
N ALA A 156 -2.12 -22.65 5.17
CA ALA A 156 -0.81 -23.25 5.38
C ALA A 156 -0.71 -23.95 6.74
N ARG A 157 -1.39 -23.42 7.76
CA ARG A 157 -1.52 -24.04 9.10
C ARG A 157 -2.57 -25.14 9.16
N GLY A 158 -3.17 -25.53 8.05
CA GLY A 158 -4.10 -26.67 7.94
C GLY A 158 -5.58 -26.32 8.04
N ARG A 159 -5.99 -25.04 8.12
CA ARG A 159 -7.41 -24.67 8.07
C ARG A 159 -8.00 -25.01 6.71
N GLN A 160 -9.30 -25.29 6.70
CA GLN A 160 -10.04 -25.61 5.47
C GLN A 160 -10.82 -24.42 4.92
N SER A 161 -10.98 -23.36 5.73
CA SER A 161 -11.65 -22.12 5.36
C SER A 161 -11.01 -20.94 6.11
N PRO A 162 -11.07 -19.71 5.58
CA PRO A 162 -10.61 -18.54 6.30
C PRO A 162 -11.46 -18.29 7.55
N SER A 163 -10.86 -17.74 8.60
CA SER A 163 -11.56 -17.35 9.84
C SER A 163 -12.56 -16.22 9.57
N ILE A 164 -12.21 -15.33 8.66
CA ILE A 164 -13.07 -14.24 8.19
C ILE A 164 -13.31 -14.46 6.70
N PHE A 165 -14.56 -14.68 6.32
CA PHE A 165 -14.92 -14.87 4.92
C PHE A 165 -14.79 -13.57 4.13
N PRO A 166 -14.26 -13.61 2.89
CA PRO A 166 -14.14 -12.42 2.07
C PRO A 166 -15.51 -11.88 1.63
N VAL A 167 -15.65 -10.56 1.70
CA VAL A 167 -16.85 -9.83 1.29
C VAL A 167 -16.48 -8.84 0.19
N TRP A 168 -17.18 -8.90 -0.96
CA TRP A 168 -16.88 -8.04 -2.11
C TRP A 168 -17.44 -6.64 -1.98
N GLU A 169 -18.67 -6.47 -1.69
CA GLU A 169 -19.48 -5.23 -1.50
C GLU A 169 -18.84 -3.88 -1.91
N ARG A 170 -18.27 -3.84 -3.12
CA ARG A 170 -17.54 -2.67 -3.64
C ARG A 170 -18.40 -1.42 -3.73
N HIS A 171 -19.71 -1.57 -3.95
CA HIS A 171 -20.65 -0.47 -4.07
C HIS A 171 -20.70 0.47 -2.84
N VAL A 172 -20.24 0.02 -1.69
CA VAL A 172 -20.15 0.85 -0.46
C VAL A 172 -19.20 2.03 -0.65
N LEU A 173 -18.22 1.88 -1.55
CA LEU A 173 -17.22 2.89 -1.88
C LEU A 173 -17.40 3.47 -3.31
N ASP A 174 -18.59 3.35 -3.87
CA ASP A 174 -18.95 4.02 -5.11
C ASP A 174 -19.44 5.45 -4.87
N ALA A 175 -19.32 6.27 -5.90
CA ALA A 175 -19.86 7.61 -5.94
C ALA A 175 -21.38 7.62 -5.76
N ARG A 176 -21.92 8.70 -5.25
CA ARG A 176 -23.36 8.95 -5.17
C ARG A 176 -23.98 9.08 -6.58
N ASN A 177 -25.27 8.91 -6.66
CA ASN A 177 -26.00 9.13 -7.91
C ASN A 177 -27.14 10.15 -7.70
N PRO A 178 -27.03 11.40 -8.20
CA PRO A 178 -25.86 11.96 -8.93
C PRO A 178 -24.67 12.23 -8.01
N PRO A 179 -23.43 12.21 -8.54
CA PRO A 179 -22.24 12.50 -7.76
C PRO A 179 -22.15 13.99 -7.44
N HIS A 180 -21.72 14.32 -6.20
CA HIS A 180 -21.59 15.70 -5.80
C HIS A 180 -20.54 15.90 -4.70
N VAL A 181 -19.51 16.72 -4.99
CA VAL A 181 -18.38 16.97 -4.08
C VAL A 181 -18.80 17.92 -2.96
N THR A 182 -18.64 17.47 -1.70
CA THR A 182 -19.04 18.21 -0.48
C THR A 182 -17.86 18.67 0.37
N CYS A 183 -16.68 18.10 0.16
CA CYS A 183 -15.47 18.42 0.91
C CYS A 183 -14.39 19.03 0.00
N ILE A 184 -13.39 19.67 0.59
CA ILE A 184 -12.21 20.17 -0.13
C ILE A 184 -11.20 19.03 -0.19
N HIS A 185 -10.73 18.73 -1.41
CA HIS A 185 -9.80 17.63 -1.69
C HIS A 185 -8.50 18.17 -2.29
N ARG A 186 -7.64 18.72 -1.42
CA ARG A 186 -6.36 19.32 -1.85
C ARG A 186 -5.36 18.30 -2.36
N GLU A 187 -5.55 17.02 -2.08
CA GLU A 187 -4.76 15.92 -2.62
C GLU A 187 -4.90 15.77 -4.14
N TYR A 188 -5.99 16.28 -4.73
CA TYR A 188 -6.27 16.28 -6.18
C TYR A 188 -6.25 17.66 -6.80
N ASP A 189 -5.73 18.67 -6.12
CA ASP A 189 -5.57 20.01 -6.71
C ASP A 189 -4.57 19.96 -7.87
N HIS A 190 -4.95 20.52 -9.02
CA HIS A 190 -4.02 20.70 -10.11
C HIS A 190 -2.97 21.75 -9.73
N ILE A 191 -1.70 21.38 -9.82
CA ILE A 191 -0.62 22.36 -9.84
C ILE A 191 -0.47 22.78 -11.31
N GLU A 192 -0.67 24.05 -11.59
CA GLU A 192 -0.76 24.61 -12.96
C GLU A 192 0.45 24.31 -13.87
N ASN A 193 1.57 23.84 -13.31
CA ASN A 193 2.78 23.47 -14.04
C ASN A 193 3.17 21.98 -13.90
N GLY A 194 2.31 21.16 -13.30
CA GLY A 194 2.59 19.74 -13.03
C GLY A 194 2.50 18.87 -14.27
N GLN A 195 3.57 18.71 -14.98
CA GLN A 195 3.80 17.48 -15.75
C GLN A 195 3.89 16.36 -14.72
N GLY A 196 3.17 15.23 -14.92
CA GLY A 196 3.07 14.09 -14.02
C GLY A 196 4.32 13.76 -13.21
N ILE A 197 4.48 12.65 -12.58
CA ILE A 197 5.65 12.34 -11.71
C ILE A 197 6.93 12.76 -12.45
N PRO A 198 7.60 13.87 -12.04
CA PRO A 198 8.66 14.48 -12.85
C PRO A 198 9.98 13.72 -12.79
N PHE A 199 10.02 12.56 -12.09
CA PHE A 199 11.24 11.79 -11.91
C PHE A 199 11.12 10.45 -12.63
N PRO A 200 12.11 10.10 -13.47
CA PRO A 200 12.23 8.74 -13.98
C PRO A 200 12.24 7.74 -12.79
N LEU A 201 11.51 6.64 -12.94
CA LEU A 201 11.48 5.61 -11.89
C LEU A 201 12.89 5.08 -11.55
N ASP A 202 13.82 5.16 -12.49
CA ASP A 202 15.21 4.76 -12.34
C ASP A 202 16.02 5.69 -11.41
N ASP A 203 15.53 6.92 -11.14
CA ASP A 203 16.16 7.89 -10.23
C ASP A 203 15.69 7.75 -8.76
N ILE A 204 14.84 6.75 -8.47
CA ILE A 204 14.34 6.51 -7.11
C ILE A 204 15.42 5.87 -6.26
N VAL A 205 15.76 6.53 -5.15
CA VAL A 205 16.75 6.05 -4.18
C VAL A 205 16.05 5.52 -2.93
N HIS A 206 16.29 4.25 -2.62
CA HIS A 206 15.80 3.61 -1.41
C HIS A 206 16.70 3.96 -0.21
N ARG A 207 16.11 4.36 0.91
CA ARG A 207 16.81 4.63 2.17
C ARG A 207 15.95 4.14 3.33
N SER A 208 16.60 3.59 4.35
CA SER A 208 15.97 3.27 5.63
C SER A 208 16.63 4.07 6.76
N VAL A 209 15.82 4.45 7.73
CA VAL A 209 16.26 5.14 8.93
C VAL A 209 15.64 4.44 10.14
N PHE A 210 16.49 3.95 11.03
CA PHE A 210 16.02 3.37 12.29
C PHE A 210 15.82 4.48 13.33
N VAL A 211 14.60 4.61 13.81
CA VAL A 211 14.25 5.50 14.92
C VAL A 211 14.08 4.67 16.19
N SER A 212 15.01 4.76 17.11
CA SER A 212 14.95 4.00 18.36
C SER A 212 13.80 4.48 19.26
N PRO A 213 13.26 3.63 20.16
CA PRO A 213 12.27 4.05 21.16
C PRO A 213 12.72 5.25 22.01
N SER A 214 14.03 5.31 22.33
CA SER A 214 14.60 6.45 23.08
C SER A 214 14.61 7.73 22.27
N ALA A 215 14.95 7.68 20.98
CA ALA A 215 14.89 8.84 20.08
C ALA A 215 13.45 9.35 19.95
N LEU A 216 12.48 8.44 19.78
CA LEU A 216 11.05 8.77 19.69
C LEU A 216 10.53 9.40 21.01
N SER A 217 10.93 8.84 22.16
CA SER A 217 10.63 9.41 23.47
C SER A 217 11.19 10.83 23.64
N THR A 218 12.41 11.06 23.15
CA THR A 218 13.04 12.38 23.15
C THR A 218 12.29 13.36 22.25
N LEU A 219 11.90 12.94 21.03
CA LEU A 219 11.08 13.76 20.13
C LEU A 219 9.78 14.16 20.82
N ARG A 220 9.10 13.20 21.44
CA ARG A 220 7.84 13.41 22.14
C ARG A 220 7.98 14.41 23.29
N SER A 221 8.96 14.21 24.17
CA SER A 221 9.12 15.04 25.38
C SER A 221 9.63 16.44 25.09
N ARG A 222 10.47 16.60 24.06
CA ARG A 222 11.20 17.85 23.80
C ARG A 222 10.52 18.77 22.79
N TYR A 223 9.80 18.18 21.81
CA TYR A 223 9.29 18.94 20.66
C TYR A 223 7.77 18.92 20.50
N ILE A 224 7.05 18.10 21.27
CA ILE A 224 5.61 18.04 21.16
C ILE A 224 4.97 18.96 22.21
N PRO A 225 4.09 19.89 21.78
CA PRO A 225 3.41 20.79 22.70
C PRO A 225 2.56 20.05 23.73
N PRO A 226 2.45 20.55 24.98
CA PRO A 226 1.67 19.92 26.04
C PRO A 226 0.18 19.74 25.71
N HIS A 227 -0.38 20.58 24.84
CA HIS A 227 -1.77 20.48 24.39
C HIS A 227 -2.02 19.38 23.35
N LEU A 228 -0.96 18.69 22.86
CA LEU A 228 -1.03 17.55 21.96
C LEU A 228 -0.57 16.22 22.61
N PRO A 229 -1.05 15.86 23.83
CA PRO A 229 -0.46 14.76 24.60
C PRO A 229 -0.74 13.37 24.00
N ARG A 230 -1.75 13.23 23.14
CA ARG A 230 -2.23 11.95 22.58
C ARG A 230 -1.90 11.78 21.10
N CYS A 231 -0.79 12.35 20.61
CA CYS A 231 -0.34 12.08 19.25
C CYS A 231 0.32 10.71 19.15
N THR A 232 0.09 10.04 18.03
CA THR A 232 0.70 8.74 17.75
C THR A 232 2.15 8.91 17.30
N ASP A 233 2.95 7.84 17.41
CA ASP A 233 4.32 7.82 16.96
C ASP A 233 4.45 8.15 15.47
N VAL A 234 3.51 7.61 14.66
CA VAL A 234 3.46 7.91 13.22
C VAL A 234 3.23 9.39 12.95
N GLU A 235 2.32 10.03 13.67
CA GLU A 235 2.05 11.47 13.50
C GLU A 235 3.29 12.30 13.83
N ILE A 236 4.01 11.94 14.90
CA ILE A 236 5.25 12.63 15.30
C ILE A 236 6.33 12.45 14.24
N LEU A 237 6.55 11.20 13.80
CA LEU A 237 7.55 10.89 12.80
C LEU A 237 7.20 11.54 11.46
N THR A 238 5.94 11.55 11.07
CA THR A 238 5.46 12.20 9.86
C THR A 238 5.75 13.70 9.87
N ALA A 239 5.44 14.39 10.98
CA ALA A 239 5.72 15.82 11.12
C ALA A 239 7.23 16.11 11.11
N CYS A 240 8.03 15.26 11.76
CA CYS A 240 9.49 15.35 11.77
C CYS A 240 10.07 15.19 10.36
N LEU A 241 9.64 14.14 9.64
CA LEU A 241 10.10 13.86 8.28
C LEU A 241 9.68 14.97 7.31
N TRP A 242 8.45 15.49 7.42
CA TRP A 242 7.99 16.60 6.60
C TRP A 242 8.89 17.82 6.76
N LYS A 243 9.18 18.21 8.01
CA LYS A 243 10.09 19.32 8.30
C LYS A 243 11.51 19.06 7.79
N CYS A 244 12.08 17.90 8.10
CA CYS A 244 13.46 17.55 7.69
C CYS A 244 13.60 17.54 6.16
N ARG A 245 12.64 16.96 5.45
CA ARG A 245 12.60 16.92 3.99
C ARG A 245 12.50 18.33 3.39
N THR A 246 11.61 19.17 3.92
CA THR A 246 11.44 20.55 3.45
C THR A 246 12.73 21.36 3.62
N ILE A 247 13.41 21.22 4.78
CA ILE A 247 14.69 21.88 5.02
C ILE A 247 15.77 21.35 4.07
N ALA A 248 15.81 20.06 3.80
CA ALA A 248 16.82 19.45 2.95
C ALA A 248 16.67 19.84 1.47
N LEU A 249 15.44 19.95 0.98
CA LEU A 249 15.15 20.33 -0.41
C LEU A 249 15.32 21.81 -0.69
N GLN A 250 15.29 22.66 0.35
CA GLN A 250 15.42 24.12 0.23
C GLN A 250 14.53 24.77 -0.82
N PRO A 251 13.22 24.44 -0.90
CA PRO A 251 12.31 25.09 -1.83
C PRO A 251 12.14 26.57 -1.49
N ASP A 252 11.57 27.34 -2.44
CA ASP A 252 11.21 28.72 -2.17
C ASP A 252 10.28 28.83 -0.96
N ALA A 253 10.48 29.83 -0.11
CA ALA A 253 9.74 29.97 1.16
C ALA A 253 8.22 30.01 0.98
N GLY A 254 7.75 30.54 -0.16
CA GLY A 254 6.34 30.58 -0.52
C GLY A 254 5.80 29.33 -1.20
N GLN A 255 6.67 28.37 -1.56
CA GLN A 255 6.26 27.13 -2.22
C GLN A 255 5.38 26.29 -1.29
N GLU A 256 4.27 25.80 -1.83
CA GLU A 256 3.36 24.92 -1.12
C GLU A 256 3.99 23.52 -0.95
N MET A 257 4.03 23.05 0.27
CA MET A 257 4.49 21.71 0.66
C MET A 257 3.32 20.92 1.18
N ARG A 258 3.16 19.70 0.65
CA ARG A 258 2.03 18.82 0.98
C ARG A 258 2.50 17.54 1.63
N ILE A 259 1.75 17.07 2.60
CA ILE A 259 1.88 15.73 3.12
C ILE A 259 0.57 14.99 2.93
N ILE A 260 0.62 13.90 2.18
CA ILE A 260 -0.52 13.03 1.92
C ILE A 260 -0.50 11.89 2.94
N LEU A 261 -1.64 11.69 3.58
CA LEU A 261 -1.88 10.66 4.60
C LEU A 261 -2.83 9.60 4.03
N VAL A 262 -2.50 8.34 4.25
CA VAL A 262 -3.37 7.22 3.90
C VAL A 262 -4.31 6.95 5.08
N ASN A 263 -5.61 7.16 4.90
CA ASN A 263 -6.63 6.97 5.92
C ASN A 263 -7.46 5.72 5.66
N ASN A 264 -7.52 4.84 6.65
CA ASN A 264 -8.19 3.55 6.54
C ASN A 264 -9.67 3.63 6.93
N ALA A 265 -10.56 3.40 5.97
CA ALA A 265 -12.01 3.43 6.13
C ALA A 265 -12.57 2.29 7.00
N ARG A 266 -11.77 1.27 7.32
CA ARG A 266 -12.18 0.16 8.19
C ARG A 266 -12.26 0.55 9.68
N LYS A 267 -11.74 1.72 10.05
CA LYS A 267 -11.64 2.16 11.45
C LYS A 267 -12.86 2.93 11.97
N PHE A 268 -13.90 3.07 11.18
CA PHE A 268 -15.12 3.76 11.64
C PHE A 268 -15.93 2.93 12.64
N ASN A 269 -16.59 3.65 13.57
CA ASN A 269 -17.54 3.08 14.48
C ASN A 269 -18.83 3.95 14.50
N PRO A 270 -19.97 3.47 13.99
CA PRO A 270 -20.17 2.12 13.41
C PRO A 270 -19.33 1.90 12.12
N PRO A 271 -19.00 0.64 11.79
CA PRO A 271 -18.15 0.35 10.65
C PRO A 271 -18.85 0.72 9.33
N LEU A 272 -18.10 1.40 8.44
CA LEU A 272 -18.56 1.68 7.08
C LEU A 272 -18.44 0.43 6.19
N LEU A 273 -17.36 -0.31 6.36
CA LEU A 273 -17.06 -1.50 5.57
C LEU A 273 -17.43 -2.75 6.37
N PRO A 274 -18.06 -3.76 5.75
CA PRO A 274 -18.38 -5.01 6.42
C PRO A 274 -17.11 -5.76 6.83
N GLU A 275 -17.22 -6.60 7.85
CA GLU A 275 -16.16 -7.53 8.20
C GLU A 275 -15.83 -8.43 7.01
N GLY A 276 -14.55 -8.63 6.74
CA GLY A 276 -14.10 -9.40 5.57
C GLY A 276 -14.05 -8.61 4.25
N TYR A 277 -14.37 -7.32 4.23
CA TYR A 277 -14.18 -6.50 3.03
C TYR A 277 -12.70 -6.49 2.59
N TYR A 278 -12.43 -6.93 1.37
CA TYR A 278 -11.08 -7.10 0.84
C TYR A 278 -10.81 -6.24 -0.41
N GLY A 279 -11.09 -4.97 -0.35
CA GLY A 279 -10.74 -3.98 -1.37
C GLY A 279 -9.86 -2.88 -0.81
N ASN A 280 -9.49 -1.93 -1.64
CA ASN A 280 -8.87 -0.69 -1.19
C ASN A 280 -9.90 0.08 -0.37
N GLY A 281 -9.83 -0.08 0.94
CA GLY A 281 -10.69 0.64 1.89
C GLY A 281 -9.93 1.81 2.50
N PHE A 282 -9.30 2.64 1.67
CA PHE A 282 -8.61 3.84 2.11
C PHE A 282 -8.81 4.99 1.15
N VAL A 283 -8.72 6.20 1.67
CA VAL A 283 -8.64 7.43 0.89
C VAL A 283 -7.48 8.29 1.39
N LEU A 284 -7.09 9.24 0.57
CA LEU A 284 -6.03 10.18 0.88
C LEU A 284 -6.64 11.41 1.56
N SER A 285 -5.91 12.01 2.49
CA SER A 285 -6.15 13.36 2.98
C SER A 285 -4.83 14.14 3.04
N THR A 286 -4.89 15.46 3.02
CA THR A 286 -3.68 16.26 2.82
C THR A 286 -3.59 17.38 3.83
N ALA A 287 -2.43 17.48 4.50
CA ALA A 287 -2.04 18.69 5.21
C ALA A 287 -1.13 19.54 4.31
N VAL A 288 -1.35 20.84 4.32
CA VAL A 288 -0.68 21.81 3.44
C VAL A 288 -0.14 22.98 4.25
N ALA A 289 1.08 23.40 3.93
CA ALA A 289 1.69 24.64 4.45
C ALA A 289 2.77 25.13 3.48
N THR A 290 3.21 26.35 3.62
CA THR A 290 4.36 26.84 2.86
C THR A 290 5.67 26.27 3.39
N ALA A 291 6.67 26.17 2.53
CA ALA A 291 8.02 25.71 2.91
C ALA A 291 8.62 26.58 4.02
N GLY A 292 8.38 27.88 3.97
CA GLY A 292 8.81 28.82 5.00
C GLY A 292 8.17 28.54 6.36
N GLU A 293 6.86 28.22 6.39
CA GLU A 293 6.16 27.89 7.62
C GLU A 293 6.66 26.57 8.23
N ILE A 294 6.77 25.51 7.41
CA ILE A 294 7.27 24.20 7.89
C ILE A 294 8.71 24.30 8.37
N SER A 295 9.57 25.04 7.69
CA SER A 295 10.98 25.17 8.04
C SER A 295 11.21 26.00 9.30
N LYS A 296 10.47 27.09 9.51
CA LYS A 296 10.68 28.04 10.62
C LYS A 296 9.96 27.61 11.91
N ASN A 297 8.75 27.08 11.82
CA ASN A 297 7.98 26.69 12.99
C ASN A 297 8.51 25.40 13.64
N PRO A 298 8.23 25.16 14.94
CA PRO A 298 8.51 23.88 15.61
C PRO A 298 7.81 22.70 14.95
N ILE A 299 8.27 21.47 15.21
CA ILE A 299 7.63 20.21 14.72
C ILE A 299 6.15 20.14 15.08
N GLY A 300 5.78 20.69 16.25
CA GLY A 300 4.37 20.77 16.71
C GLY A 300 3.44 21.44 15.71
N TYR A 301 3.90 22.43 14.95
CA TYR A 301 3.10 23.09 13.91
C TYR A 301 2.67 22.11 12.82
N GLY A 302 3.62 21.38 12.24
CA GLY A 302 3.32 20.36 11.24
C GLY A 302 2.43 19.23 11.79
N LEU A 303 2.64 18.87 13.07
CA LEU A 303 1.82 17.88 13.76
C LEU A 303 0.36 18.33 13.91
N GLU A 304 0.11 19.60 14.23
CA GLU A 304 -1.25 20.17 14.30
C GLU A 304 -1.96 20.09 12.96
N LEU A 305 -1.27 20.44 11.86
CA LEU A 305 -1.83 20.36 10.51
C LEU A 305 -2.17 18.91 10.12
N ILE A 306 -1.28 17.96 10.40
CA ILE A 306 -1.50 16.54 10.17
C ILE A 306 -2.72 16.04 10.94
N ARG A 307 -2.85 16.41 12.21
CA ARG A 307 -4.00 16.01 13.02
C ARG A 307 -5.29 16.64 12.53
N LYS A 308 -5.26 17.90 12.11
CA LYS A 308 -6.42 18.55 11.50
C LYS A 308 -6.89 17.80 10.27
N ALA A 309 -5.99 17.47 9.32
CA ALA A 309 -6.31 16.70 8.12
C ALA A 309 -6.89 15.31 8.45
N LYS A 310 -6.40 14.66 9.52
CA LYS A 310 -6.95 13.37 9.98
C LYS A 310 -8.32 13.52 10.67
N MET A 311 -8.61 14.63 11.31
CA MET A 311 -9.91 14.89 11.94
C MET A 311 -11.00 15.23 10.93
N GLU A 312 -10.64 15.76 9.77
CA GLU A 312 -11.55 16.04 8.65
C GLU A 312 -11.96 14.74 7.91
N PHE A 313 -11.27 13.63 8.18
CA PHE A 313 -11.56 12.33 7.57
C PHE A 313 -12.74 11.65 8.29
N ASP A 314 -13.89 11.67 7.63
CA ASP A 314 -15.12 11.01 8.03
C ASP A 314 -15.77 10.25 6.85
N ILE A 315 -16.96 9.70 7.05
CA ILE A 315 -17.72 8.98 6.02
C ILE A 315 -18.11 9.90 4.87
N GLU A 316 -18.46 11.17 5.18
CA GLU A 316 -18.80 12.15 4.16
C GLU A 316 -17.60 12.50 3.29
N TYR A 317 -16.41 12.61 3.88
CA TYR A 317 -15.17 12.79 3.15
C TYR A 317 -14.92 11.67 2.13
N ILE A 318 -15.11 10.40 2.54
CA ILE A 318 -14.95 9.24 1.63
C ILE A 318 -15.91 9.31 0.45
N LYS A 319 -17.19 9.60 0.71
CA LYS A 319 -18.21 9.75 -0.34
C LYS A 319 -17.88 10.90 -1.28
N SER A 320 -17.42 12.01 -0.73
CA SER A 320 -17.00 13.18 -1.50
C SER A 320 -15.78 12.90 -2.38
N VAL A 321 -14.82 12.09 -1.91
CA VAL A 321 -13.69 11.60 -2.74
C VAL A 321 -14.20 10.74 -3.90
N ALA A 322 -15.07 9.77 -3.63
CA ALA A 322 -15.62 8.91 -4.69
C ALA A 322 -16.33 9.74 -5.78
N ASP A 323 -17.14 10.73 -5.37
CA ASP A 323 -17.83 11.64 -6.28
C ASP A 323 -16.84 12.47 -7.11
N LEU A 324 -15.80 13.02 -6.47
CA LEU A 324 -14.76 13.79 -7.14
C LEU A 324 -14.05 12.94 -8.21
N LEU A 325 -13.70 11.69 -7.88
CA LEU A 325 -13.03 10.78 -8.81
C LEU A 325 -13.87 10.52 -10.06
N VAL A 326 -15.18 10.37 -9.90
CA VAL A 326 -16.09 10.19 -11.03
C VAL A 326 -16.25 11.49 -11.83
N ILE A 327 -16.48 12.63 -11.17
CA ILE A 327 -16.68 13.93 -11.82
C ILE A 327 -15.43 14.38 -12.59
N LYS A 328 -14.23 14.21 -12.00
CA LYS A 328 -12.95 14.65 -12.60
C LYS A 328 -12.28 13.57 -13.46
N GLY A 329 -12.88 12.40 -13.64
CA GLY A 329 -12.31 11.33 -14.47
C GLY A 329 -11.02 10.73 -13.92
N ARG A 330 -10.98 10.43 -12.62
CA ARG A 330 -9.85 9.81 -11.90
C ARG A 330 -8.57 10.66 -11.94
N PRO A 331 -8.57 11.86 -11.38
CA PRO A 331 -7.38 12.71 -11.36
C PRO A 331 -6.24 12.02 -10.60
N HIS A 332 -5.01 12.27 -11.02
CA HIS A 332 -3.84 11.93 -10.22
C HIS A 332 -3.77 12.86 -8.99
N PHE A 333 -3.19 12.36 -7.91
CA PHE A 333 -2.86 13.22 -6.79
C PHE A 333 -1.73 14.19 -7.18
N ALA A 334 -1.70 15.37 -6.55
CA ALA A 334 -0.68 16.39 -6.78
C ALA A 334 0.70 15.87 -6.36
N ALA A 335 1.66 15.77 -7.29
CA ALA A 335 2.98 15.18 -7.04
C ALA A 335 4.02 16.21 -6.56
N GLU A 336 4.00 17.44 -7.12
CA GLU A 336 4.98 18.48 -6.79
C GLU A 336 4.85 18.95 -5.34
N GLY A 337 5.98 19.10 -4.65
CA GLY A 337 6.00 19.48 -3.23
C GLY A 337 5.36 18.47 -2.29
N THR A 338 4.96 17.30 -2.79
CA THR A 338 4.21 16.29 -2.06
C THR A 338 5.12 15.23 -1.44
N TYR A 339 4.72 14.77 -0.26
CA TYR A 339 5.30 13.65 0.46
C TYR A 339 4.17 12.73 0.94
N LEU A 340 4.12 11.50 0.43
CA LEU A 340 3.11 10.51 0.84
C LEU A 340 3.66 9.63 1.94
N VAL A 341 2.88 9.44 3.00
CA VAL A 341 3.23 8.60 4.16
C VAL A 341 2.18 7.53 4.38
N SER A 342 2.64 6.30 4.53
CA SER A 342 1.80 5.15 4.88
C SER A 342 2.38 4.41 6.09
N ASP A 343 1.54 4.02 7.03
CA ASP A 343 1.91 3.20 8.19
C ASP A 343 1.56 1.74 7.93
N LEU A 344 2.58 0.91 7.74
CA LEU A 344 2.45 -0.52 7.46
C LEU A 344 2.68 -1.42 8.68
N ARG A 345 2.80 -0.87 9.90
CA ARG A 345 3.11 -1.66 11.11
C ARG A 345 2.00 -2.62 11.55
N HIS A 346 0.80 -2.47 11.03
CA HIS A 346 -0.39 -3.26 11.36
C HIS A 346 -1.02 -3.93 10.14
N VAL A 347 -0.19 -4.19 9.16
CA VAL A 347 -0.57 -4.83 7.90
C VAL A 347 -0.29 -6.33 7.96
#